data_4f3d5efbec60478364d4bb97f61d9f0f
#
_entry.id   4f3d5efbec60478364d4bb97f61d9f0f
#
_cell.length_a   1.000
_cell.length_b   1.000
_cell.length_c   1.000
_cell.angle_alpha   90.00
_cell.angle_beta   90.00
_cell.angle_gamma   90.00
#
_symmetry.space_group_name_H-M   'P 1'
#
loop_
_entity.id
_entity.type
_entity.pdbx_description
1 polymer ?
#
loop_
_entity_poly.entity_id
_entity_poly.type
_entity_poly.pdbx_seq_one_letter_code
_entity_poly.pdbx_strand_id
1 'polypeptide(L)'
;SWETPGVLAKAGCHVSIITDNSVIPQQYLPLCAGMAVKAGMDPFAALQAITINPAKHIGVADRVGSIEVGKDADLVLTDGCPFEVMTNVKAVLINGTVVSQK
;
A
#
# COMPACT_ATOMS: atom_id res chain seq x y z
N SER A 1 -5.36 6.09 16.98
CA SER A 1 -6.69 6.08 16.36
C SER A 1 -6.57 5.80 14.86
N TRP A 2 -7.52 5.07 14.30
CA TRP A 2 -7.60 4.81 12.86
C TRP A 2 -7.93 6.06 12.05
N GLU A 3 -8.41 7.12 12.69
CA GLU A 3 -8.69 8.40 12.05
C GLU A 3 -7.42 9.22 11.78
N THR A 4 -6.36 9.00 12.54
CA THR A 4 -5.13 9.80 12.48
C THR A 4 -4.50 9.89 11.08
N PRO A 5 -4.33 8.79 10.33
CA PRO A 5 -3.75 8.88 8.99
C PRO A 5 -4.55 9.78 8.06
N GLY A 6 -5.88 9.69 8.09
CA GLY A 6 -6.75 10.51 7.26
C GLY A 6 -6.69 11.98 7.62
N VAL A 7 -6.68 12.29 8.91
CA VAL A 7 -6.58 13.68 9.40
C VAL A 7 -5.27 14.31 8.96
N LEU A 8 -4.16 13.59 9.12
CA LEU A 8 -2.84 14.08 8.72
C LEU A 8 -2.73 14.24 7.20
N ALA A 9 -3.22 13.29 6.43
CA ALA A 9 -3.22 13.38 4.97
C ALA A 9 -4.03 14.57 4.48
N LYS A 10 -5.22 14.79 5.04
CA LYS A 10 -6.08 15.92 4.69
C LYS A 10 -5.45 17.26 5.05
N ALA A 11 -4.63 17.30 6.09
CA ALA A 11 -3.88 18.49 6.47
C ALA A 11 -2.63 18.73 5.61
N GLY A 12 -2.36 17.88 4.63
CA GLY A 12 -1.23 18.03 3.71
C GLY A 12 0.03 17.30 4.14
N CYS A 13 -0.02 16.49 5.20
CA CYS A 13 1.12 15.71 5.62
C CYS A 13 1.39 14.55 4.67
N HIS A 14 2.67 14.20 4.49
CA HIS A 14 3.10 13.06 3.71
C HIS A 14 3.06 11.80 4.60
N VAL A 15 2.01 11.00 4.46
CA VAL A 15 1.69 9.89 5.37
C VAL A 15 2.12 8.55 4.78
N SER A 16 2.80 7.73 5.57
CA SER A 16 3.00 6.30 5.32
C SER A 16 2.35 5.49 6.42
N ILE A 17 1.75 4.35 6.05
CA ILE A 17 1.15 3.40 6.99
C ILE A 17 2.06 2.18 7.06
N ILE A 18 2.34 1.72 8.27
CA ILE A 18 3.19 0.54 8.50
C ILE A 18 2.50 -0.41 9.48
N THR A 19 2.94 -1.65 9.48
CA THR A 19 2.48 -2.67 10.43
C THR A 19 3.37 -2.78 11.65
N ASP A 20 4.60 -2.28 11.56
CA ASP A 20 5.63 -2.50 12.56
C ASP A 20 5.78 -4.00 12.87
N ASN A 21 5.92 -4.79 11.77
CA ASN A 21 6.05 -6.24 11.90
C ASN A 21 7.20 -6.58 12.87
N SER A 22 6.93 -7.30 13.91
CA SER A 22 5.91 -8.32 14.17
C SER A 22 4.78 -7.85 15.11
N VAL A 23 4.64 -6.55 15.34
CA VAL A 23 3.51 -6.03 16.16
C VAL A 23 2.19 -6.36 15.46
N ILE A 24 2.08 -6.01 14.17
CA ILE A 24 1.02 -6.49 13.28
C ILE A 24 1.72 -7.28 12.17
N PRO A 25 1.29 -8.52 11.88
CA PRO A 25 1.90 -9.29 10.79
C PRO A 25 1.88 -8.52 9.47
N GLN A 26 2.97 -8.61 8.73
CA GLN A 26 3.23 -7.83 7.53
C GLN A 26 2.15 -8.00 6.45
N GLN A 27 1.57 -9.19 6.33
CA GLN A 27 0.51 -9.46 5.34
C GLN A 27 -0.76 -8.64 5.56
N TYR A 28 -0.93 -8.02 6.72
CA TYR A 28 -2.11 -7.21 7.05
C TYR A 28 -1.94 -5.72 6.73
N LEU A 29 -0.88 -5.34 6.01
CA LEU A 29 -0.68 -3.95 5.62
C LEU A 29 -1.86 -3.38 4.81
N PRO A 30 -2.41 -4.08 3.80
CA PRO A 30 -3.60 -3.59 3.09
C PRO A 30 -4.80 -3.43 4.01
N LEU A 31 -4.96 -4.32 5.00
CA LEU A 31 -6.05 -4.20 5.97
C LEU A 31 -5.88 -2.95 6.84
N CYS A 32 -4.66 -2.61 7.24
CA CYS A 32 -4.39 -1.37 7.97
C CYS A 32 -4.80 -0.14 7.17
N ALA A 33 -4.48 -0.10 5.88
CA ALA A 33 -4.93 0.97 4.99
C ALA A 33 -6.46 0.99 4.88
N GLY A 34 -7.08 -0.17 4.76
CA GLY A 34 -8.54 -0.29 4.72
C GLY A 34 -9.22 0.23 5.99
N MET A 35 -8.64 -0.02 7.15
CA MET A 35 -9.15 0.52 8.42
C MET A 35 -9.06 2.05 8.47
N ALA A 36 -8.00 2.63 7.92
CA ALA A 36 -7.88 4.08 7.80
C ALA A 36 -8.95 4.65 6.86
N VAL A 37 -9.24 3.97 5.74
CA VAL A 37 -10.31 4.35 4.81
C VAL A 37 -11.68 4.29 5.51
N LYS A 38 -11.94 3.22 6.24
CA LYS A 38 -13.18 3.08 7.01
C LYS A 38 -13.35 4.21 8.02
N ALA A 39 -12.26 4.70 8.58
CA ALA A 39 -12.26 5.81 9.53
C ALA A 39 -12.26 7.20 8.86
N GLY A 40 -12.36 7.27 7.54
CA GLY A 40 -12.56 8.52 6.81
C GLY A 40 -11.42 8.95 5.88
N MET A 41 -10.33 8.18 5.78
CA MET A 41 -9.24 8.50 4.87
C MET A 41 -9.67 8.31 3.41
N ASP A 42 -9.25 9.23 2.53
CA ASP A 42 -9.46 9.06 1.10
C ASP A 42 -8.80 7.75 0.62
N PRO A 43 -9.53 6.90 -0.15
CA PRO A 43 -8.98 5.61 -0.60
C PRO A 43 -7.70 5.73 -1.42
N PHE A 44 -7.60 6.73 -2.28
CA PHE A 44 -6.38 6.94 -3.08
C PHE A 44 -5.21 7.37 -2.19
N ALA A 45 -5.46 8.25 -1.23
CA ALA A 45 -4.44 8.65 -0.26
C ALA A 45 -3.96 7.45 0.58
N ALA A 46 -4.87 6.54 0.94
CA ALA A 46 -4.53 5.32 1.66
C ALA A 46 -3.66 4.38 0.80
N LEU A 47 -3.98 4.26 -0.49
CA LEU A 47 -3.16 3.48 -1.42
C LEU A 47 -1.75 4.08 -1.54
N GLN A 48 -1.65 5.39 -1.68
CA GLN A 48 -0.35 6.08 -1.72
C GLN A 48 0.44 5.89 -0.42
N ALA A 49 -0.26 5.83 0.71
CA ALA A 49 0.37 5.68 2.04
C ALA A 49 1.01 4.30 2.25
N ILE A 50 0.71 3.31 1.42
CA ILE A 50 1.33 1.98 1.46
C ILE A 50 2.15 1.65 0.21
N THR A 51 2.29 2.58 -0.71
CA THR A 51 3.03 2.39 -1.97
C THR A 51 4.05 3.50 -2.19
N ILE A 52 3.66 4.58 -2.88
CA ILE A 52 4.61 5.63 -3.28
C ILE A 52 5.12 6.46 -2.09
N ASN A 53 4.31 6.71 -1.07
CA ASN A 53 4.75 7.52 0.05
C ASN A 53 5.88 6.85 0.85
N PRO A 54 5.76 5.56 1.27
CA PRO A 54 6.89 4.90 1.91
C PRO A 54 8.12 4.79 1.00
N ALA A 55 7.93 4.60 -0.31
CA ALA A 55 9.04 4.59 -1.26
C ALA A 55 9.79 5.93 -1.25
N LYS A 56 9.06 7.05 -1.19
CA LYS A 56 9.67 8.38 -1.05
C LYS A 56 10.38 8.56 0.30
N HIS A 57 9.77 8.07 1.39
CA HIS A 57 10.34 8.20 2.72
C HIS A 57 11.70 7.52 2.86
N ILE A 58 11.91 6.40 2.16
CA ILE A 58 13.18 5.66 2.21
C ILE A 58 14.06 5.90 0.96
N GLY A 59 13.66 6.80 0.07
CA GLY A 59 14.50 7.23 -1.05
C GLY A 59 14.57 6.29 -2.25
N VAL A 60 13.55 5.44 -2.47
CA VAL A 60 13.51 4.47 -3.58
C VAL A 60 12.35 4.71 -4.56
N ALA A 61 11.71 5.88 -4.49
CA ALA A 61 10.55 6.20 -5.32
C ALA A 61 10.87 6.31 -6.82
N ASP A 62 12.13 6.46 -7.20
CA ASP A 62 12.57 6.43 -8.60
C ASP A 62 12.54 5.02 -9.19
N ARG A 63 12.50 3.99 -8.36
CA ARG A 63 12.52 2.59 -8.78
C ARG A 63 11.22 1.84 -8.53
N VAL A 64 10.50 2.15 -7.45
CA VAL A 64 9.31 1.42 -7.00
C VAL A 64 8.25 2.37 -6.44
N GLY A 65 7.09 1.83 -6.09
CA GLY A 65 6.02 2.56 -5.41
C GLY A 65 4.92 3.06 -6.32
N SER A 66 5.12 3.07 -7.64
CA SER A 66 4.10 3.40 -8.62
C SER A 66 4.34 2.66 -9.92
N ILE A 67 3.30 2.59 -10.76
CA ILE A 67 3.40 1.94 -12.08
C ILE A 67 3.75 3.02 -13.09
N GLU A 68 5.04 3.11 -13.43
CA GLU A 68 5.55 4.09 -14.38
C GLU A 68 6.65 3.46 -15.23
N VAL A 69 6.78 3.94 -16.47
CA VAL A 69 7.84 3.47 -17.36
C VAL A 69 9.21 3.72 -16.72
N GLY A 70 10.07 2.70 -16.76
CA GLY A 70 11.41 2.76 -16.19
C GLY A 70 11.52 2.30 -14.74
N LYS A 71 10.40 2.05 -14.07
CA LYS A 71 10.42 1.49 -12.71
C LYS A 71 10.44 -0.02 -12.71
N ASP A 72 10.93 -0.60 -11.60
CA ASP A 72 10.93 -2.05 -11.40
C ASP A 72 9.48 -2.57 -11.40
N ALA A 73 9.26 -3.68 -12.07
CA ALA A 73 7.93 -4.30 -12.13
C ALA A 73 7.69 -5.18 -10.89
N ASP A 74 7.57 -4.53 -9.74
CA ASP A 74 7.16 -5.13 -8.48
C ASP A 74 5.67 -4.89 -8.33
N LEU A 75 4.86 -5.89 -8.70
CA LEU A 75 3.43 -5.73 -8.91
C LEU A 75 2.65 -6.79 -8.17
N VAL A 76 1.46 -6.42 -7.73
CA VAL A 76 0.49 -7.34 -7.15
C VAL A 76 -0.79 -7.24 -7.96
N LEU A 77 -1.30 -8.38 -8.44
CA LEU A 77 -2.59 -8.48 -9.09
C LEU A 77 -3.62 -9.01 -8.10
N THR A 78 -4.73 -8.31 -8.01
CA THR A 78 -5.83 -8.69 -7.12
C THR A 78 -7.13 -8.81 -7.91
N ASP A 79 -8.08 -9.60 -7.40
CA ASP A 79 -9.39 -9.76 -8.03
C ASP A 79 -10.43 -8.73 -7.56
N GLY A 80 -9.99 -7.73 -6.81
CA GLY A 80 -10.84 -6.65 -6.32
C GLY A 80 -10.02 -5.58 -5.62
N CYS A 81 -10.67 -4.76 -4.81
CA CYS A 81 -9.98 -3.74 -4.03
C CYS A 81 -9.05 -4.39 -3.00
N PRO A 82 -7.75 -4.05 -2.97
CA PRO A 82 -6.80 -4.69 -2.05
C PRO A 82 -7.09 -4.43 -0.58
N PHE A 83 -7.91 -3.44 -0.24
CA PHE A 83 -8.28 -3.12 1.12
C PHE A 83 -9.41 -4.00 1.68
N GLU A 84 -10.06 -4.75 0.84
CA GLU A 84 -11.18 -5.60 1.24
C GLU A 84 -10.71 -7.00 1.61
N VAL A 85 -11.21 -7.50 2.74
CA VAL A 85 -10.82 -8.80 3.29
C VAL A 85 -11.09 -9.94 2.31
N MET A 86 -12.19 -9.84 1.52
CA MET A 86 -12.59 -10.88 0.58
C MET A 86 -11.79 -10.88 -0.73
N THR A 87 -10.95 -9.86 -0.95
CA THR A 87 -10.12 -9.79 -2.15
C THR A 87 -8.98 -10.78 -2.08
N ASN A 88 -8.76 -11.50 -3.18
CA ASN A 88 -7.66 -12.45 -3.31
C ASN A 88 -6.50 -11.84 -4.09
N VAL A 89 -5.27 -12.14 -3.67
CA VAL A 89 -4.08 -11.88 -4.47
C VAL A 89 -3.96 -12.99 -5.50
N LYS A 90 -3.98 -12.64 -6.79
CA LYS A 90 -3.93 -13.59 -7.89
C LYS A 90 -2.52 -13.83 -8.40
N ALA A 91 -1.67 -12.83 -8.37
CA ALA A 91 -0.27 -12.95 -8.78
C ALA A 91 0.58 -11.88 -8.10
N VAL A 92 1.84 -12.22 -7.88
CA VAL A 92 2.86 -11.29 -7.42
C VAL A 92 4.05 -11.38 -8.38
N LEU A 93 4.50 -10.23 -8.85
CA LEU A 93 5.69 -10.11 -9.69
C LEU A 93 6.76 -9.32 -8.92
N ILE A 94 7.99 -9.78 -9.03
CA ILE A 94 9.17 -9.05 -8.54
C ILE A 94 10.11 -8.90 -9.71
N ASN A 95 10.42 -7.65 -10.03
CA ASN A 95 11.27 -7.28 -11.16
C ASN A 95 10.81 -7.95 -12.47
N GLY A 96 9.49 -7.97 -12.69
CA GLY A 96 8.88 -8.54 -13.88
C GLY A 96 8.73 -10.05 -13.88
N THR A 97 9.23 -10.74 -12.86
CA THR A 97 9.14 -12.21 -12.76
C THR A 97 8.00 -12.60 -11.84
N VAL A 98 7.13 -13.48 -12.32
CA VAL A 98 6.03 -14.02 -11.50
C VAL A 98 6.62 -14.91 -10.42
N VAL A 99 6.45 -14.53 -9.14
CA VAL A 99 6.97 -15.28 -7.99
C VAL A 99 5.87 -16.00 -7.23
N SER A 100 4.61 -15.63 -7.46
CA SER A 100 3.45 -16.30 -6.89
C SER A 100 2.28 -16.13 -7.85
N GLN A 101 1.49 -17.19 -8.02
CA GLN A 101 0.32 -17.16 -8.90
C GLN A 101 -0.74 -18.16 -8.38
N LYS A 102 -1.98 -17.71 -8.40
CA LYS A 102 -3.12 -18.54 -7.98
C LYS A 102 -4.20 -18.59 -9.04
#